data_e16238830a8809cb64555ced2113adbf
#
_entry.id   e16238830a8809cb64555ced2113adbf
#
_cell.length_a   1.000
_cell.length_b   1.000
_cell.length_c   1.000
_cell.angle_alpha   90.00
_cell.angle_beta   90.00
_cell.angle_gamma   90.00
#
_symmetry.space_group_name_H-M   'P 1'
#
loop_
_entity.id
_entity.type
_entity.pdbx_description
1 polymer ?
#
loop_
_entity_poly.entity_id
_entity_poly.type
_entity_poly.pdbx_seq_one_letter_code
_entity_poly.pdbx_strand_id
1 'polypeptide(L)'
;MSAHRPYALLAEITHRCPLHCPYCSNPTDYCRATASVADPEAGRRSACPTTALTPAHAKTNYGELSTEEWQRVIREAAALGVLQIGFSGGEPLARRDLPELVRAAREAKLYSNLITSGIGLDDTRVRALRDAGLDSVQLSFQSDDADLADKIAGAHAHERKLDVAANIRAAGIALSLNFVIHRRNIDRLPQMIELAEVLGAGRVELANVQFYGWAFLNRAVLLPTREQVDRARNIATAAKTRLAGMIDIFYVLPDYYETRPKPCLSGWGQRYLTVNPIGDVLPCSTASSAIPELRFENVRTRDLDWIWRESESFNRFRGTQWMPEPCRSCPQKEIDFGGCRCQAALLTENAANTDPVCEFSPNRAIVDEVLRNVHSSRNHAHDWTYRINPSAPSSFESSRALA
;
A
#
# COMPACT_ATOMS: atom_id res chain seq x y z
N MET A 1 -30.11 4.59 11.88
CA MET A 1 -28.65 4.48 11.72
C MET A 1 -28.30 4.67 10.27
N SER A 2 -27.47 5.64 9.92
CA SER A 2 -26.99 5.80 8.52
C SER A 2 -26.23 4.53 8.17
N ALA A 3 -26.72 3.75 7.22
CA ALA A 3 -26.05 2.53 6.79
C ALA A 3 -24.70 2.92 6.18
N HIS A 4 -23.60 2.49 6.81
CA HIS A 4 -22.25 2.67 6.22
C HIS A 4 -22.23 2.03 4.84
N ARG A 5 -21.88 2.80 3.82
CA ARG A 5 -21.72 2.29 2.45
C ARG A 5 -20.27 2.42 2.05
N PRO A 6 -19.67 1.40 1.45
CA PRO A 6 -18.33 1.51 0.92
C PRO A 6 -18.32 2.49 -0.26
N TYR A 7 -17.29 3.31 -0.29
CA TYR A 7 -17.06 4.26 -1.37
C TYR A 7 -16.14 3.68 -2.44
N ALA A 8 -15.13 2.90 -2.02
CA ALA A 8 -14.10 2.37 -2.89
C ALA A 8 -13.76 0.91 -2.57
N LEU A 9 -13.49 0.16 -3.63
CA LEU A 9 -12.90 -1.18 -3.59
C LEU A 9 -11.45 -1.14 -4.07
N LEU A 10 -10.51 -1.65 -3.27
CA LEU A 10 -9.20 -2.03 -3.74
C LEU A 10 -9.23 -3.52 -4.12
N ALA A 11 -9.09 -3.81 -5.40
CA ALA A 11 -8.99 -5.17 -5.93
C ALA A 11 -7.51 -5.54 -6.07
N GLU A 12 -6.96 -6.27 -5.09
CA GLU A 12 -5.63 -6.84 -5.19
C GLU A 12 -5.71 -8.13 -6.01
N ILE A 13 -5.58 -8.02 -7.34
CA ILE A 13 -5.92 -9.12 -8.25
C ILE A 13 -4.85 -10.21 -8.35
N THR A 14 -3.64 -9.96 -7.86
CA THR A 14 -2.54 -10.92 -7.79
C THR A 14 -1.49 -10.51 -6.76
N HIS A 15 -0.78 -11.48 -6.16
CA HIS A 15 0.40 -11.20 -5.33
C HIS A 15 1.72 -11.15 -6.11
N ARG A 16 1.72 -11.60 -7.36
CA ARG A 16 2.92 -11.60 -8.22
C ARG A 16 3.34 -10.19 -8.56
N CYS A 17 4.63 -9.89 -8.39
CA CYS A 17 5.20 -8.58 -8.74
C CYS A 17 6.67 -8.74 -9.13
N PRO A 18 7.12 -8.15 -10.24
CA PRO A 18 8.52 -8.22 -10.66
C PRO A 18 9.44 -7.31 -9.83
N LEU A 19 8.90 -6.40 -9.00
CA LEU A 19 9.68 -5.50 -8.17
C LEU A 19 9.89 -6.04 -6.75
N HIS A 20 10.94 -5.55 -6.10
CA HIS A 20 11.37 -5.94 -4.76
C HIS A 20 11.39 -4.78 -3.76
N CYS A 21 10.54 -3.77 -3.92
CA CYS A 21 10.55 -2.53 -3.15
C CYS A 21 10.60 -2.78 -1.63
N PRO A 22 11.52 -2.12 -0.89
CA PRO A 22 11.74 -2.37 0.55
C PRO A 22 10.66 -1.76 1.44
N TYR A 23 9.72 -1.04 0.87
CA TYR A 23 8.58 -0.39 1.56
C TYR A 23 7.23 -1.01 1.20
N CYS A 24 7.21 -2.14 0.48
CA CYS A 24 5.99 -2.74 -0.03
C CYS A 24 4.98 -3.05 1.08
N SER A 25 3.69 -2.77 0.85
CA SER A 25 2.61 -3.09 1.78
C SER A 25 2.13 -4.54 1.68
N ASN A 26 2.52 -5.27 0.62
CA ASN A 26 2.15 -6.67 0.45
C ASN A 26 2.64 -7.51 1.64
N PRO A 27 1.96 -8.63 1.94
CA PRO A 27 2.27 -9.46 3.09
C PRO A 27 3.75 -9.82 3.22
N THR A 28 4.28 -9.77 4.44
CA THR A 28 5.67 -10.13 4.77
C THR A 28 5.84 -11.63 5.06
N ASP A 29 4.75 -12.37 5.15
CA ASP A 29 4.71 -13.79 5.53
C ASP A 29 5.39 -14.71 4.54
N TYR A 30 5.65 -14.22 3.36
CA TYR A 30 6.43 -14.94 2.34
C TYR A 30 7.90 -15.14 2.74
N CYS A 31 8.40 -14.46 3.78
CA CYS A 31 9.76 -14.65 4.33
C CYS A 31 9.98 -16.01 4.97
N ARG A 32 8.95 -16.76 5.34
CA ARG A 32 9.11 -18.03 6.08
C ARG A 32 9.64 -19.19 5.25
N ALA A 33 9.47 -19.15 3.94
CA ALA A 33 9.94 -20.23 3.05
C ALA A 33 11.45 -20.20 2.75
N THR A 34 12.15 -19.09 3.04
CA THR A 34 13.55 -18.86 2.64
C THR A 34 14.51 -18.52 3.79
N ALA A 35 14.10 -18.69 5.04
CA ALA A 35 14.94 -18.42 6.22
C ALA A 35 16.13 -19.38 6.41
N SER A 36 16.58 -20.06 5.37
CA SER A 36 17.76 -20.94 5.39
C SER A 36 19.03 -20.31 4.80
N VAL A 37 19.02 -19.04 4.42
CA VAL A 37 20.24 -18.35 4.01
C VAL A 37 20.89 -17.75 5.25
N ALA A 38 21.79 -18.51 5.85
CA ALA A 38 22.70 -18.04 6.88
C ALA A 38 23.67 -17.02 6.28
N ASP A 39 23.76 -15.85 6.87
CA ASP A 39 24.87 -14.93 6.68
C ASP A 39 26.13 -15.56 7.32
N PRO A 40 27.18 -15.89 6.54
CA PRO A 40 28.34 -16.59 7.06
C PRO A 40 29.23 -15.75 8.00
N GLU A 41 29.09 -14.42 8.01
CA GLU A 41 29.98 -13.54 8.79
C GLU A 41 29.37 -12.98 10.07
N ALA A 42 28.07 -13.09 10.28
CA ALA A 42 27.42 -12.40 11.40
C ALA A 42 27.04 -13.30 12.57
N GLY A 43 27.46 -14.53 12.71
CA GLY A 43 27.29 -15.35 13.94
C GLY A 43 25.97 -15.21 14.73
N ARG A 44 25.04 -14.39 14.25
CA ARG A 44 23.70 -14.11 14.76
C ARG A 44 22.72 -14.32 13.62
N ARG A 45 21.88 -15.33 13.77
CA ARG A 45 20.69 -15.46 12.96
C ARG A 45 19.96 -14.12 13.05
N SER A 46 19.91 -13.38 11.94
CA SER A 46 18.97 -12.29 11.77
C SER A 46 17.59 -12.95 11.77
N ALA A 47 17.05 -13.15 12.95
CA ALA A 47 15.70 -13.59 13.11
C ALA A 47 14.82 -12.48 12.52
N CYS A 48 14.15 -12.76 11.40
CA CYS A 48 12.89 -12.10 11.14
C CYS A 48 12.13 -12.12 12.47
N PRO A 49 11.73 -10.98 13.06
CA PRO A 49 11.10 -10.95 14.38
C PRO A 49 9.67 -11.51 14.26
N THR A 50 9.58 -12.81 14.07
CA THR A 50 8.33 -13.55 13.94
C THR A 50 8.37 -14.78 14.86
N THR A 51 8.58 -14.52 16.12
CA THR A 51 7.96 -15.38 17.12
C THR A 51 6.50 -14.99 17.15
N ALA A 52 5.63 -15.85 16.63
CA ALA A 52 4.19 -15.90 16.88
C ALA A 52 3.19 -15.36 15.84
N LEU A 53 3.50 -15.16 14.59
CA LEU A 53 2.43 -14.90 13.60
C LEU A 53 2.35 -16.06 12.61
N THR A 54 1.69 -17.15 12.99
CA THR A 54 1.14 -18.11 12.02
C THR A 54 -0.13 -17.50 11.47
N PRO A 55 -0.19 -17.06 10.20
CA PRO A 55 -1.43 -16.59 9.64
C PRO A 55 -2.44 -17.74 9.67
N ALA A 56 -3.63 -17.46 10.16
CA ALA A 56 -4.76 -18.41 10.08
C ALA A 56 -5.07 -18.78 8.62
N HIS A 57 -4.50 -18.05 7.67
CA HIS A 57 -4.70 -18.19 6.21
C HIS A 57 -3.76 -19.18 5.51
N ALA A 58 -2.72 -19.71 6.17
CA ALA A 58 -1.82 -20.71 5.57
C ALA A 58 -2.48 -22.07 5.25
N LYS A 59 -3.79 -22.23 5.51
CA LYS A 59 -4.52 -23.49 5.31
C LYS A 59 -5.62 -23.44 4.26
N THR A 60 -5.85 -22.32 3.57
CA THR A 60 -6.81 -22.33 2.46
C THR A 60 -6.09 -22.72 1.19
N ASN A 61 -6.40 -23.88 0.65
CA ASN A 61 -5.94 -24.39 -0.66
C ASN A 61 -6.55 -23.61 -1.85
N TYR A 62 -6.96 -22.34 -1.64
CA TYR A 62 -7.56 -21.54 -2.70
C TYR A 62 -6.45 -20.85 -3.51
N GLY A 63 -6.42 -21.11 -4.82
CA GLY A 63 -5.68 -20.31 -5.77
C GLY A 63 -6.23 -18.87 -5.88
N GLU A 64 -5.57 -18.02 -6.66
CA GLU A 64 -6.09 -16.69 -6.99
C GLU A 64 -7.50 -16.79 -7.60
N LEU A 65 -8.33 -15.78 -7.37
CA LEU A 65 -9.69 -15.69 -7.95
C LEU A 65 -9.62 -15.73 -9.48
N SER A 66 -10.55 -16.50 -10.09
CA SER A 66 -10.71 -16.55 -11.54
C SER A 66 -11.27 -15.23 -12.10
N THR A 67 -11.29 -15.10 -13.42
CA THR A 67 -11.90 -13.95 -14.10
C THR A 67 -13.38 -13.82 -13.73
N GLU A 68 -14.13 -14.93 -13.74
CA GLU A 68 -15.57 -14.98 -13.43
C GLU A 68 -15.84 -14.62 -11.96
N GLU A 69 -14.99 -15.08 -11.04
CA GLU A 69 -15.10 -14.75 -9.62
C GLU A 69 -14.87 -13.25 -9.41
N TRP A 70 -13.84 -12.66 -10.05
CA TRP A 70 -13.62 -11.21 -10.00
C TRP A 70 -14.77 -10.42 -10.64
N GLN A 71 -15.29 -10.84 -11.77
CA GLN A 71 -16.46 -10.19 -12.40
C GLN A 71 -17.69 -10.22 -11.49
N ARG A 72 -17.90 -11.29 -10.73
CA ARG A 72 -18.94 -11.36 -9.70
C ARG A 72 -18.69 -10.37 -8.58
N VAL A 73 -17.47 -10.34 -8.03
CA VAL A 73 -17.05 -9.37 -6.98
C VAL A 73 -17.27 -7.91 -7.43
N ILE A 74 -16.92 -7.58 -8.67
CA ILE A 74 -17.13 -6.24 -9.25
C ILE A 74 -18.62 -5.87 -9.29
N ARG A 75 -19.48 -6.79 -9.73
CA ARG A 75 -20.95 -6.57 -9.75
C ARG A 75 -21.52 -6.42 -8.33
N GLU A 76 -21.11 -7.27 -7.39
CA GLU A 76 -21.52 -7.17 -5.99
C GLU A 76 -21.08 -5.85 -5.35
N ALA A 77 -19.83 -5.40 -5.62
CA ALA A 77 -19.33 -4.11 -5.14
C ALA A 77 -20.17 -2.93 -5.66
N ALA A 78 -20.51 -2.92 -6.94
CA ALA A 78 -21.38 -1.90 -7.53
C ALA A 78 -22.78 -1.91 -6.89
N ALA A 79 -23.37 -3.09 -6.68
CA ALA A 79 -24.66 -3.24 -6.00
C ALA A 79 -24.63 -2.77 -4.54
N LEU A 80 -23.49 -2.93 -3.86
CA LEU A 80 -23.27 -2.45 -2.49
C LEU A 80 -23.12 -0.91 -2.42
N GLY A 81 -22.91 -0.24 -3.56
CA GLY A 81 -22.81 1.20 -3.68
C GLY A 81 -21.38 1.74 -3.79
N VAL A 82 -20.41 0.88 -4.10
CA VAL A 82 -19.04 1.29 -4.47
C VAL A 82 -19.12 2.16 -5.73
N LEU A 83 -18.34 3.23 -5.77
CA LEU A 83 -18.26 4.17 -6.89
C LEU A 83 -16.97 4.01 -7.70
N GLN A 84 -15.91 3.56 -7.07
CA GLN A 84 -14.61 3.39 -7.73
C GLN A 84 -13.92 2.08 -7.35
N ILE A 85 -13.19 1.53 -8.30
CA ILE A 85 -12.36 0.34 -8.13
C ILE A 85 -10.91 0.66 -8.50
N GLY A 86 -9.97 0.30 -7.60
CA GLY A 86 -8.54 0.31 -7.89
C GLY A 86 -8.07 -1.11 -8.19
N PHE A 87 -7.62 -1.39 -9.39
CA PHE A 87 -6.93 -2.63 -9.71
C PHE A 87 -5.48 -2.54 -9.28
N SER A 88 -5.09 -3.37 -8.32
CA SER A 88 -3.81 -3.37 -7.65
C SER A 88 -3.36 -4.80 -7.31
N GLY A 89 -2.49 -4.92 -6.31
CA GLY A 89 -1.99 -6.19 -5.79
C GLY A 89 -0.48 -6.18 -5.70
N GLY A 90 0.18 -7.22 -6.24
CA GLY A 90 1.59 -7.16 -6.57
C GLY A 90 1.79 -6.23 -7.77
N GLU A 91 1.70 -6.81 -8.97
CA GLU A 91 1.64 -6.07 -10.23
C GLU A 91 0.42 -6.56 -11.03
N PRO A 92 -0.64 -5.76 -11.16
CA PRO A 92 -1.86 -6.19 -11.85
C PRO A 92 -1.65 -6.59 -13.31
N LEU A 93 -0.63 -6.04 -13.96
CA LEU A 93 -0.26 -6.40 -15.33
C LEU A 93 0.28 -7.84 -15.45
N ALA A 94 0.58 -8.52 -14.35
CA ALA A 94 0.93 -9.94 -14.34
C ALA A 94 -0.29 -10.84 -14.68
N ARG A 95 -1.52 -10.30 -14.64
CA ARG A 95 -2.74 -10.98 -15.11
C ARG A 95 -3.01 -10.63 -16.57
N ARG A 96 -3.30 -11.65 -17.35
CA ARG A 96 -3.60 -11.49 -18.80
C ARG A 96 -5.04 -11.02 -19.03
N ASP A 97 -5.94 -11.38 -18.12
CA ASP A 97 -7.37 -11.07 -18.16
C ASP A 97 -7.73 -9.71 -17.57
N LEU A 98 -6.75 -8.86 -17.24
CA LEU A 98 -7.00 -7.51 -16.73
C LEU A 98 -7.95 -6.67 -17.62
N PRO A 99 -7.88 -6.70 -18.98
CA PRO A 99 -8.83 -5.97 -19.82
C PRO A 99 -10.28 -6.43 -19.65
N GLU A 100 -10.51 -7.72 -19.36
CA GLU A 100 -11.85 -8.26 -19.09
C GLU A 100 -12.39 -7.76 -17.74
N LEU A 101 -11.52 -7.65 -16.73
CA LEU A 101 -11.89 -7.07 -15.42
C LEU A 101 -12.21 -5.58 -15.53
N VAL A 102 -11.43 -4.83 -16.31
CA VAL A 102 -11.70 -3.40 -16.60
C VAL A 102 -13.04 -3.24 -17.31
N ARG A 103 -13.34 -4.10 -18.30
CA ARG A 103 -14.65 -4.07 -19.00
C ARG A 103 -15.80 -4.34 -18.05
N ALA A 104 -15.65 -5.32 -17.14
CA ALA A 104 -16.66 -5.62 -16.12
C ALA A 104 -16.88 -4.42 -15.17
N ALA A 105 -15.82 -3.69 -14.79
CA ALA A 105 -15.95 -2.47 -13.98
C ALA A 105 -16.71 -1.36 -14.74
N ARG A 106 -16.41 -1.15 -16.02
CA ARG A 106 -17.12 -0.21 -16.87
C ARG A 106 -18.60 -0.55 -17.02
N GLU A 107 -18.92 -1.83 -17.27
CA GLU A 107 -20.31 -2.33 -17.35
C GLU A 107 -21.07 -2.12 -16.04
N ALA A 108 -20.39 -2.28 -14.91
CA ALA A 108 -20.92 -2.01 -13.57
C ALA A 108 -20.94 -0.50 -13.22
N LYS A 109 -20.51 0.39 -14.12
CA LYS A 109 -20.44 1.85 -13.94
C LYS A 109 -19.54 2.29 -12.79
N LEU A 110 -18.48 1.55 -12.52
CA LEU A 110 -17.45 1.93 -11.56
C LEU A 110 -16.38 2.75 -12.27
N TYR A 111 -15.92 3.83 -11.63
CA TYR A 111 -14.70 4.52 -12.04
C TYR A 111 -13.50 3.58 -11.76
N SER A 112 -12.70 3.29 -12.77
CA SER A 112 -11.61 2.33 -12.69
C SER A 112 -10.25 3.00 -12.70
N ASN A 113 -9.39 2.63 -11.74
CA ASN A 113 -8.01 3.07 -11.64
C ASN A 113 -7.06 1.87 -11.65
N LEU A 114 -6.05 1.88 -12.52
CA LEU A 114 -4.99 0.88 -12.52
C LEU A 114 -3.79 1.40 -11.72
N ILE A 115 -3.47 0.73 -10.62
CA ILE A 115 -2.32 1.04 -9.75
C ILE A 115 -1.20 0.08 -10.11
N THR A 116 -0.18 0.57 -10.82
CA THR A 116 0.84 -0.28 -11.43
C THR A 116 2.25 0.30 -11.34
N SER A 117 3.24 -0.57 -11.40
CA SER A 117 4.63 -0.16 -11.66
C SER A 117 4.90 0.16 -13.13
N GLY A 118 3.98 -0.20 -14.03
CA GLY A 118 4.13 -0.03 -15.48
C GLY A 118 4.95 -1.13 -16.17
N ILE A 119 5.56 -2.03 -15.41
CA ILE A 119 6.37 -3.10 -16.02
C ILE A 119 5.47 -4.06 -16.79
N GLY A 120 5.75 -4.18 -18.09
CA GLY A 120 4.95 -4.98 -19.01
C GLY A 120 3.76 -4.21 -19.61
N LEU A 121 3.66 -2.91 -19.44
CA LEU A 121 2.66 -2.05 -20.08
C LEU A 121 3.27 -1.39 -21.32
N ASP A 122 3.14 -2.04 -22.46
CA ASP A 122 3.46 -1.47 -23.76
C ASP A 122 2.28 -0.72 -24.39
N ASP A 123 2.50 -0.05 -25.50
CA ASP A 123 1.49 0.68 -26.24
C ASP A 123 0.27 -0.17 -26.64
N THR A 124 0.49 -1.44 -27.01
CA THR A 124 -0.62 -2.36 -27.36
C THR A 124 -1.51 -2.64 -26.16
N ARG A 125 -0.92 -2.89 -24.98
CA ARG A 125 -1.66 -3.13 -23.73
C ARG A 125 -2.35 -1.86 -23.24
N VAL A 126 -1.71 -0.69 -23.37
CA VAL A 126 -2.35 0.60 -23.06
C VAL A 126 -3.61 0.78 -23.88
N ARG A 127 -3.54 0.55 -25.21
CA ARG A 127 -4.71 0.63 -26.08
C ARG A 127 -5.79 -0.38 -25.69
N ALA A 128 -5.43 -1.61 -25.41
CA ALA A 128 -6.40 -2.63 -24.99
C ALA A 128 -7.13 -2.25 -23.70
N LEU A 129 -6.43 -1.66 -22.72
CA LEU A 129 -7.05 -1.18 -21.49
C LEU A 129 -7.95 0.05 -21.72
N ARG A 130 -7.52 1.00 -22.57
CA ARG A 130 -8.37 2.14 -22.99
C ARG A 130 -9.66 1.63 -23.64
N ASP A 131 -9.55 0.69 -24.59
CA ASP A 131 -10.69 0.16 -25.33
C ASP A 131 -11.64 -0.65 -24.42
N ALA A 132 -11.09 -1.29 -23.38
CA ALA A 132 -11.86 -1.90 -22.30
C ALA A 132 -12.58 -0.86 -21.41
N GLY A 133 -12.14 0.40 -21.42
CA GLY A 133 -12.76 1.51 -20.71
C GLY A 133 -12.08 1.88 -19.38
N LEU A 134 -10.76 1.70 -19.29
CA LEU A 134 -9.98 2.17 -18.13
C LEU A 134 -10.00 3.70 -18.05
N ASP A 135 -10.39 4.24 -16.88
CA ASP A 135 -10.51 5.69 -16.68
C ASP A 135 -9.17 6.35 -16.32
N SER A 136 -8.35 5.72 -15.50
CA SER A 136 -7.08 6.30 -15.04
C SER A 136 -6.00 5.26 -14.75
N VAL A 137 -4.74 5.71 -14.80
CA VAL A 137 -3.58 4.94 -14.36
C VAL A 137 -2.83 5.72 -13.29
N GLN A 138 -2.55 5.07 -12.17
CA GLN A 138 -1.61 5.53 -11.17
C GLN A 138 -0.29 4.77 -11.37
N LEU A 139 0.69 5.46 -11.92
CA LEU A 139 2.01 4.90 -12.22
C LEU A 139 2.97 5.17 -11.06
N SER A 140 3.53 4.10 -10.50
CA SER A 140 4.42 4.17 -9.34
C SER A 140 5.86 4.39 -9.77
N PHE A 141 6.47 5.50 -9.30
CA PHE A 141 7.88 5.78 -9.39
C PHE A 141 8.55 5.68 -8.02
N GLN A 142 9.86 5.35 -7.99
CA GLN A 142 10.63 5.25 -6.76
C GLN A 142 11.47 6.51 -6.51
N SER A 143 11.87 7.19 -7.58
CA SER A 143 12.62 8.46 -7.61
C SER A 143 12.47 9.08 -8.99
N ASP A 144 12.93 10.31 -9.16
CA ASP A 144 13.21 10.97 -10.44
C ASP A 144 14.56 10.51 -11.03
N ASP A 145 15.50 10.11 -10.18
CA ASP A 145 16.83 9.63 -10.53
C ASP A 145 16.79 8.13 -10.86
N ALA A 146 17.29 7.75 -12.03
CA ALA A 146 17.19 6.39 -12.55
C ALA A 146 17.94 5.37 -11.67
N ASP A 147 19.17 5.66 -11.26
CA ASP A 147 19.98 4.72 -10.46
C ASP A 147 19.36 4.49 -9.09
N LEU A 148 18.90 5.56 -8.44
CA LEU A 148 18.22 5.47 -7.17
C LEU A 148 16.86 4.73 -7.31
N ALA A 149 16.09 5.03 -8.35
CA ALA A 149 14.82 4.41 -8.61
C ALA A 149 14.96 2.89 -8.82
N ASP A 150 15.91 2.47 -9.64
CA ASP A 150 16.19 1.07 -9.93
C ASP A 150 16.73 0.34 -8.71
N LYS A 151 17.62 0.99 -7.93
CA LYS A 151 18.07 0.47 -6.63
C LYS A 151 16.91 0.24 -5.68
N ILE A 152 15.98 1.19 -5.53
CA ILE A 152 14.82 1.05 -4.66
C ILE A 152 13.87 -0.04 -5.17
N ALA A 153 13.65 -0.10 -6.48
CA ALA A 153 12.79 -1.09 -7.10
C ALA A 153 13.35 -2.53 -7.00
N GLY A 154 14.69 -2.65 -6.88
CA GLY A 154 15.41 -3.93 -7.03
C GLY A 154 15.33 -4.48 -8.45
N ALA A 155 15.15 -3.61 -9.46
CA ALA A 155 15.00 -3.96 -10.87
C ALA A 155 15.24 -2.74 -11.77
N HIS A 156 15.79 -2.95 -12.96
CA HIS A 156 15.92 -1.91 -13.98
C HIS A 156 14.57 -1.61 -14.63
N ALA A 157 13.92 -0.53 -14.21
CA ALA A 157 12.56 -0.21 -14.59
C ALA A 157 12.31 1.27 -14.91
N HIS A 158 13.17 2.18 -14.46
CA HIS A 158 12.91 3.63 -14.51
C HIS A 158 12.65 4.14 -15.92
N GLU A 159 13.57 3.89 -16.86
CA GLU A 159 13.44 4.36 -18.24
C GLU A 159 12.16 3.85 -18.92
N ARG A 160 11.81 2.57 -18.71
CA ARG A 160 10.56 2.01 -19.25
C ARG A 160 9.32 2.72 -18.73
N LYS A 161 9.35 3.21 -17.51
CA LYS A 161 8.21 3.93 -16.93
C LYS A 161 8.01 5.30 -17.58
N LEU A 162 9.07 5.95 -18.02
CA LEU A 162 8.97 7.19 -18.79
C LEU A 162 8.23 6.95 -20.12
N ASP A 163 8.60 5.90 -20.85
CA ASP A 163 7.90 5.48 -22.08
C ASP A 163 6.44 5.11 -21.80
N VAL A 164 6.20 4.38 -20.72
CA VAL A 164 4.82 4.00 -20.31
C VAL A 164 3.98 5.24 -20.01
N ALA A 165 4.52 6.23 -19.32
CA ALA A 165 3.81 7.48 -19.03
C ALA A 165 3.44 8.22 -20.33
N ALA A 166 4.35 8.28 -21.32
CA ALA A 166 4.09 8.86 -22.62
C ALA A 166 2.97 8.12 -23.37
N ASN A 167 3.00 6.77 -23.38
CA ASN A 167 1.98 5.94 -24.02
C ASN A 167 0.59 6.12 -23.37
N ILE A 168 0.50 6.18 -22.04
CA ILE A 168 -0.75 6.42 -21.31
C ILE A 168 -1.36 7.76 -21.72
N ARG A 169 -0.55 8.82 -21.79
CA ARG A 169 -1.00 10.15 -22.23
C ARG A 169 -1.44 10.16 -23.69
N ALA A 170 -0.64 9.55 -24.58
CA ALA A 170 -0.99 9.44 -25.99
C ALA A 170 -2.31 8.70 -26.22
N ALA A 171 -2.63 7.74 -25.36
CA ALA A 171 -3.91 7.04 -25.37
C ALA A 171 -5.08 7.86 -24.80
N GLY A 172 -4.84 9.02 -24.19
CA GLY A 172 -5.86 9.86 -23.58
C GLY A 172 -6.39 9.34 -22.24
N ILE A 173 -5.68 8.43 -21.59
CA ILE A 173 -6.01 7.93 -20.25
C ILE A 173 -5.45 8.92 -19.21
N ALA A 174 -6.21 9.23 -18.16
CA ALA A 174 -5.75 10.10 -17.09
C ALA A 174 -4.56 9.49 -16.36
N LEU A 175 -3.45 10.25 -16.26
CA LEU A 175 -2.21 9.83 -15.61
C LEU A 175 -2.08 10.49 -14.24
N SER A 176 -1.85 9.67 -13.21
CA SER A 176 -1.35 10.10 -11.91
C SER A 176 -0.03 9.41 -11.59
N LEU A 177 0.85 10.10 -10.88
CA LEU A 177 2.09 9.52 -10.38
C LEU A 177 2.01 9.28 -8.88
N ASN A 178 2.59 8.18 -8.43
CA ASN A 178 2.77 7.89 -7.01
C ASN A 178 4.25 7.71 -6.70
N PHE A 179 4.72 8.41 -5.66
CA PHE A 179 6.04 8.22 -5.09
C PHE A 179 5.90 7.82 -3.62
N VAL A 180 6.47 6.68 -3.24
CA VAL A 180 6.61 6.33 -1.83
C VAL A 180 7.84 7.04 -1.28
N ILE A 181 7.60 7.99 -0.38
CA ILE A 181 8.63 8.87 0.17
C ILE A 181 9.23 8.26 1.43
N HIS A 182 10.56 8.22 1.47
CA HIS A 182 11.33 7.70 2.59
C HIS A 182 12.68 8.41 2.70
N ARG A 183 13.45 8.14 3.77
CA ARG A 183 14.74 8.81 4.07
C ARG A 183 15.67 8.94 2.86
N ARG A 184 15.69 7.96 1.95
CA ARG A 184 16.67 7.89 0.86
C ARG A 184 16.28 8.71 -0.38
N ASN A 185 15.00 9.07 -0.52
CA ASN A 185 14.51 9.82 -1.69
C ASN A 185 13.80 11.14 -1.35
N ILE A 186 13.48 11.40 -0.08
CA ILE A 186 12.68 12.57 0.32
C ILE A 186 13.34 13.91 -0.06
N ASP A 187 14.66 13.99 -0.04
CA ASP A 187 15.38 15.21 -0.39
C ASP A 187 15.34 15.52 -1.90
N ARG A 188 14.86 14.56 -2.72
CA ARG A 188 14.61 14.73 -4.17
C ARG A 188 13.16 15.10 -4.51
N LEU A 189 12.37 15.48 -3.52
CA LEU A 189 10.96 15.81 -3.70
C LEU A 189 10.71 16.90 -4.77
N PRO A 190 11.52 17.98 -4.85
CA PRO A 190 11.36 18.98 -5.93
C PRO A 190 11.46 18.37 -7.33
N GLN A 191 12.46 17.52 -7.56
CA GLN A 191 12.72 16.87 -8.85
C GLN A 191 11.64 15.83 -9.19
N MET A 192 11.08 15.13 -8.19
CA MET A 192 9.95 14.23 -8.41
C MET A 192 8.68 14.98 -8.85
N ILE A 193 8.46 16.18 -8.29
CA ILE A 193 7.34 17.04 -8.71
C ILE A 193 7.59 17.57 -10.13
N GLU A 194 8.82 18.00 -10.45
CA GLU A 194 9.20 18.41 -11.79
C GLU A 194 9.02 17.28 -12.81
N LEU A 195 9.43 16.06 -12.46
CA LEU A 195 9.19 14.88 -13.30
C LEU A 195 7.68 14.70 -13.61
N ALA A 196 6.81 14.90 -12.63
CA ALA A 196 5.39 14.83 -12.84
C ALA A 196 4.86 15.93 -13.77
N GLU A 197 5.42 17.14 -13.70
CA GLU A 197 5.09 18.23 -14.63
C GLU A 197 5.53 17.87 -16.06
N VAL A 198 6.76 17.39 -16.23
CA VAL A 198 7.30 16.96 -17.52
C VAL A 198 6.49 15.83 -18.13
N LEU A 199 6.12 14.83 -17.33
CA LEU A 199 5.30 13.72 -17.76
C LEU A 199 3.82 14.10 -17.95
N GLY A 200 3.42 15.32 -17.57
CA GLY A 200 2.06 15.83 -17.71
C GLY A 200 1.03 15.04 -16.91
N ALA A 201 1.39 14.63 -15.71
CA ALA A 201 0.46 14.01 -14.79
C ALA A 201 -0.58 15.03 -14.31
N GLY A 202 -1.86 14.63 -14.23
CA GLY A 202 -2.90 15.46 -13.64
C GLY A 202 -2.91 15.42 -12.12
N ARG A 203 -2.24 14.42 -11.52
CA ARG A 203 -2.16 14.23 -10.07
C ARG A 203 -0.84 13.59 -9.66
N VAL A 204 -0.34 13.99 -8.49
CA VAL A 204 0.83 13.39 -7.86
C VAL A 204 0.51 13.04 -6.41
N GLU A 205 0.75 11.79 -6.04
CA GLU A 205 0.68 11.33 -4.67
C GLU A 205 2.10 11.12 -4.12
N LEU A 206 2.41 11.84 -3.05
CA LEU A 206 3.68 11.80 -2.33
C LEU A 206 3.41 11.11 -0.98
N ALA A 207 3.50 9.78 -0.96
CA ALA A 207 3.07 8.96 0.17
C ALA A 207 4.25 8.59 1.07
N ASN A 208 4.36 9.21 2.25
CA ASN A 208 5.39 8.83 3.21
C ASN A 208 5.19 7.39 3.73
N VAL A 209 6.31 6.66 3.89
CA VAL A 209 6.31 5.32 4.51
C VAL A 209 5.67 5.35 5.90
N GLN A 210 5.02 4.25 6.26
CA GLN A 210 4.28 4.07 7.50
C GLN A 210 4.77 2.81 8.24
N PHE A 211 4.30 2.58 9.47
CA PHE A 211 4.67 1.42 10.29
C PHE A 211 3.92 0.14 9.91
N TYR A 212 3.99 -0.28 8.63
CA TYR A 212 3.42 -1.58 8.21
C TYR A 212 4.19 -2.19 7.03
N GLY A 213 3.93 -3.49 6.79
CA GLY A 213 4.55 -4.24 5.70
C GLY A 213 6.09 -4.24 5.75
N TRP A 214 6.72 -4.24 4.62
CA TRP A 214 8.17 -4.21 4.48
C TRP A 214 8.79 -2.89 4.98
N ALA A 215 8.04 -1.79 4.94
CA ALA A 215 8.49 -0.52 5.51
C ALA A 215 8.70 -0.62 7.02
N PHE A 216 7.87 -1.39 7.74
CA PHE A 216 8.03 -1.64 9.17
C PHE A 216 9.30 -2.44 9.47
N LEU A 217 9.61 -3.47 8.67
CA LEU A 217 10.86 -4.23 8.79
C LEU A 217 12.09 -3.35 8.54
N ASN A 218 12.01 -2.47 7.55
CA ASN A 218 13.08 -1.58 7.13
C ASN A 218 13.06 -0.20 7.82
N ARG A 219 12.26 0.00 8.88
CA ARG A 219 12.02 1.32 9.49
C ARG A 219 13.27 2.06 9.91
N ALA A 220 14.30 1.35 10.38
CA ALA A 220 15.57 1.95 10.79
C ALA A 220 16.28 2.72 9.66
N VAL A 221 16.12 2.27 8.40
CA VAL A 221 16.79 2.85 7.22
C VAL A 221 15.85 3.66 6.32
N LEU A 222 14.54 3.44 6.42
CA LEU A 222 13.55 4.11 5.56
C LEU A 222 12.84 5.30 6.21
N LEU A 223 12.68 5.33 7.53
CA LEU A 223 12.00 6.46 8.17
C LEU A 223 12.80 7.75 8.00
N PRO A 224 12.22 8.80 7.42
CA PRO A 224 12.87 10.09 7.28
C PRO A 224 13.05 10.76 8.66
N THR A 225 13.98 11.70 8.77
CA THR A 225 14.11 12.53 9.97
C THR A 225 13.00 13.59 10.01
N ARG A 226 12.77 14.19 11.21
CA ARG A 226 11.79 15.27 11.33
C ARG A 226 12.15 16.45 10.40
N GLU A 227 13.42 16.83 10.35
CA GLU A 227 13.89 17.93 9.51
C GLU A 227 13.65 17.66 8.02
N GLN A 228 13.81 16.40 7.58
CA GLN A 228 13.48 16.00 6.20
C GLN A 228 11.97 16.12 5.94
N VAL A 229 11.13 15.65 6.87
CA VAL A 229 9.66 15.73 6.74
C VAL A 229 9.18 17.18 6.72
N ASP A 230 9.73 18.04 7.58
CA ASP A 230 9.33 19.46 7.64
C ASP A 230 9.72 20.20 6.35
N ARG A 231 10.93 19.96 5.82
CA ARG A 231 11.33 20.50 4.50
C ARG A 231 10.40 19.99 3.39
N ALA A 232 10.12 18.69 3.34
CA ALA A 232 9.26 18.09 2.33
C ALA A 232 7.83 18.63 2.40
N ARG A 233 7.28 18.83 3.59
CA ARG A 233 5.96 19.47 3.80
C ARG A 233 5.91 20.87 3.20
N ASN A 234 6.94 21.68 3.45
CA ASN A 234 7.02 23.03 2.92
C ASN A 234 7.10 23.03 1.38
N ILE A 235 7.93 22.14 0.80
CA ILE A 235 8.05 21.97 -0.65
C ILE A 235 6.71 21.52 -1.27
N ALA A 236 6.06 20.52 -0.69
CA ALA A 236 4.79 20.02 -1.19
C ALA A 236 3.68 21.09 -1.10
N THR A 237 3.67 21.91 -0.02
CA THR A 237 2.72 23.01 0.15
C THR A 237 2.94 24.11 -0.90
N ALA A 238 4.19 24.50 -1.13
CA ALA A 238 4.53 25.49 -2.15
C ALA A 238 4.18 24.99 -3.56
N ALA A 239 4.47 23.72 -3.86
CA ALA A 239 4.12 23.08 -5.12
C ALA A 239 2.61 23.02 -5.34
N LYS A 240 1.83 22.68 -4.31
CA LYS A 240 0.37 22.65 -4.36
C LYS A 240 -0.21 24.02 -4.74
N THR A 241 0.35 25.11 -4.21
CA THR A 241 -0.05 26.47 -4.56
C THR A 241 0.37 26.83 -5.97
N ARG A 242 1.61 26.54 -6.37
CA ARG A 242 2.16 26.85 -7.69
C ARG A 242 1.44 26.11 -8.81
N LEU A 243 1.07 24.86 -8.59
CA LEU A 243 0.48 23.96 -9.59
C LEU A 243 -1.04 23.87 -9.49
N ALA A 244 -1.67 24.74 -8.69
CA ALA A 244 -3.13 24.75 -8.55
C ALA A 244 -3.83 24.88 -9.90
N GLY A 245 -4.78 23.97 -10.18
CA GLY A 245 -5.50 23.90 -11.45
C GLY A 245 -4.75 23.20 -12.59
N MET A 246 -3.49 22.84 -12.41
CA MET A 246 -2.69 22.07 -13.37
C MET A 246 -2.44 20.63 -12.87
N ILE A 247 -1.92 20.49 -11.67
CA ILE A 247 -1.61 19.20 -11.04
C ILE A 247 -2.15 19.19 -9.61
N ASP A 248 -2.90 18.15 -9.28
CA ASP A 248 -3.37 17.92 -7.91
C ASP A 248 -2.26 17.25 -7.09
N ILE A 249 -1.64 18.01 -6.17
CA ILE A 249 -0.59 17.50 -5.29
C ILE A 249 -1.20 16.96 -3.99
N PHE A 250 -1.02 15.67 -3.76
CA PHE A 250 -1.48 14.97 -2.56
C PHE A 250 -0.29 14.50 -1.73
N TYR A 251 -0.02 15.21 -0.62
CA TYR A 251 1.07 14.86 0.28
C TYR A 251 0.52 14.14 1.51
N VAL A 252 0.85 12.85 1.65
CA VAL A 252 0.46 12.03 2.80
C VAL A 252 1.48 12.21 3.92
N LEU A 253 1.09 12.96 4.95
CA LEU A 253 1.94 13.21 6.12
C LEU A 253 2.25 11.90 6.87
N PRO A 254 3.49 11.72 7.35
CA PRO A 254 3.81 10.66 8.29
C PRO A 254 3.33 11.06 9.69
N ASP A 255 2.32 10.38 10.20
CA ASP A 255 1.68 10.74 11.47
C ASP A 255 2.56 10.46 12.70
N TYR A 256 3.59 9.62 12.58
CA TYR A 256 4.49 9.32 13.69
C TYR A 256 5.27 10.54 14.21
N TYR A 257 5.33 11.65 13.46
CA TYR A 257 5.84 12.94 13.91
C TYR A 257 4.76 13.90 14.42
N GLU A 258 3.49 13.52 14.31
CA GLU A 258 2.38 14.34 14.80
C GLU A 258 2.01 13.96 16.25
N THR A 259 1.15 14.77 16.87
CA THR A 259 0.59 14.51 18.21
C THR A 259 -0.68 13.68 18.16
N ARG A 260 -1.26 13.55 16.96
CA ARG A 260 -2.51 12.83 16.72
C ARG A 260 -2.37 11.88 15.53
N PRO A 261 -2.94 10.69 15.60
CA PRO A 261 -2.94 9.77 14.50
C PRO A 261 -3.89 10.22 13.40
N LYS A 262 -3.62 9.77 12.17
CA LYS A 262 -4.57 9.89 11.06
C LYS A 262 -5.76 8.95 11.28
N PRO A 263 -6.97 9.33 10.81
CA PRO A 263 -8.10 8.41 10.82
C PRO A 263 -7.81 7.20 9.92
N CYS A 264 -8.09 6.00 10.42
CA CYS A 264 -7.92 4.76 9.67
C CYS A 264 -8.91 4.71 8.48
N LEU A 265 -8.48 5.11 7.29
CA LEU A 265 -9.32 5.12 6.06
C LEU A 265 -10.70 5.76 6.28
N SER A 266 -10.77 6.87 7.04
CA SER A 266 -12.00 7.54 7.47
C SER A 266 -12.90 6.69 8.39
N GLY A 267 -12.29 5.80 9.17
CA GLY A 267 -12.92 4.87 10.09
C GLY A 267 -12.91 3.43 9.56
N TRP A 268 -12.53 2.51 10.43
CA TRP A 268 -12.47 1.08 10.12
C TRP A 268 -13.82 0.55 9.61
N GLY A 269 -13.82 -0.08 8.44
CA GLY A 269 -15.01 -0.69 7.84
C GLY A 269 -16.14 0.31 7.49
N GLN A 270 -15.84 1.60 7.29
CA GLN A 270 -16.85 2.63 7.03
C GLN A 270 -16.93 3.07 5.56
N ARG A 271 -15.81 3.12 4.86
CA ARG A 271 -15.71 3.73 3.52
C ARG A 271 -15.00 2.86 2.50
N TYR A 272 -14.22 1.92 2.94
CA TYR A 272 -13.25 1.22 2.11
C TYR A 272 -13.29 -0.28 2.35
N LEU A 273 -13.09 -1.06 1.30
CA LEU A 273 -12.83 -2.50 1.40
C LEU A 273 -11.73 -2.89 0.41
N THR A 274 -11.02 -3.93 0.77
CA THR A 274 -10.04 -4.60 -0.09
C THR A 274 -10.47 -6.04 -0.30
N VAL A 275 -10.36 -6.54 -1.52
CA VAL A 275 -10.45 -7.98 -1.80
C VAL A 275 -9.07 -8.42 -2.24
N ASN A 276 -8.49 -9.38 -1.53
CA ASN A 276 -7.17 -9.91 -1.84
C ASN A 276 -7.22 -10.97 -2.96
N PRO A 277 -6.09 -11.40 -3.52
CA PRO A 277 -6.08 -12.33 -4.66
C PRO A 277 -6.75 -13.69 -4.40
N ILE A 278 -6.79 -14.15 -3.16
CA ILE A 278 -7.42 -15.43 -2.79
C ILE A 278 -8.89 -15.28 -2.37
N GLY A 279 -9.41 -14.05 -2.40
CA GLY A 279 -10.83 -13.75 -2.17
C GLY A 279 -11.20 -13.31 -0.76
N ASP A 280 -10.26 -13.12 0.16
CA ASP A 280 -10.59 -12.59 1.48
C ASP A 280 -10.92 -11.09 1.39
N VAL A 281 -11.93 -10.67 2.14
CA VAL A 281 -12.40 -9.28 2.16
C VAL A 281 -11.92 -8.60 3.43
N LEU A 282 -11.18 -7.52 3.24
CA LEU A 282 -10.44 -6.83 4.29
C LEU A 282 -10.91 -5.38 4.44
N PRO A 283 -11.02 -4.85 5.66
CA PRO A 283 -11.24 -3.41 5.89
C PRO A 283 -10.03 -2.54 5.52
N CYS A 284 -8.85 -3.13 5.47
CA CYS A 284 -7.58 -2.51 5.09
C CYS A 284 -6.67 -3.58 4.47
N SER A 285 -5.93 -3.25 3.42
CA SER A 285 -5.04 -4.19 2.71
C SER A 285 -3.97 -4.83 3.62
N THR A 286 -3.58 -4.16 4.68
CA THR A 286 -2.59 -4.67 5.64
C THR A 286 -3.21 -5.43 6.81
N ALA A 287 -4.54 -5.49 6.93
CA ALA A 287 -5.22 -6.04 8.11
C ALA A 287 -4.90 -7.51 8.34
N SER A 288 -4.84 -8.32 7.29
CA SER A 288 -4.59 -9.77 7.39
C SER A 288 -3.18 -10.10 7.91
N SER A 289 -2.19 -9.27 7.60
CA SER A 289 -0.82 -9.45 8.07
C SER A 289 -0.55 -8.78 9.42
N ALA A 290 -1.31 -7.72 9.75
CA ALA A 290 -1.10 -6.94 10.96
C ALA A 290 -1.92 -7.43 12.17
N ILE A 291 -3.09 -8.04 11.93
CA ILE A 291 -4.04 -8.45 12.98
C ILE A 291 -4.39 -9.94 12.80
N PRO A 292 -3.49 -10.83 13.18
CA PRO A 292 -3.62 -12.27 12.91
C PRO A 292 -4.78 -12.95 13.66
N GLU A 293 -5.26 -12.34 14.75
CA GLU A 293 -6.41 -12.85 15.51
C GLU A 293 -7.75 -12.57 14.81
N LEU A 294 -7.79 -11.67 13.81
CA LEU A 294 -8.99 -11.40 13.03
C LEU A 294 -9.15 -12.43 11.90
N ARG A 295 -10.35 -13.00 11.81
CA ARG A 295 -10.75 -13.86 10.70
C ARG A 295 -11.44 -13.02 9.64
N PHE A 296 -11.02 -13.20 8.39
CA PHE A 296 -11.60 -12.50 7.25
C PHE A 296 -12.45 -13.47 6.44
N GLU A 297 -13.64 -13.01 6.09
CA GLU A 297 -14.57 -13.78 5.26
C GLU A 297 -14.13 -13.75 3.79
N ASN A 298 -14.47 -14.81 3.05
CA ASN A 298 -14.04 -14.99 1.68
C ASN A 298 -15.23 -14.88 0.72
N VAL A 299 -15.04 -14.20 -0.42
CA VAL A 299 -16.07 -14.01 -1.45
C VAL A 299 -16.60 -15.31 -2.06
N ARG A 300 -15.88 -16.43 -1.90
CA ARG A 300 -16.35 -17.75 -2.34
C ARG A 300 -17.41 -18.35 -1.41
N THR A 301 -17.46 -17.89 -0.16
CA THR A 301 -18.36 -18.45 0.86
C THR A 301 -19.48 -17.51 1.25
N ARG A 302 -19.29 -16.20 1.05
CA ARG A 302 -20.26 -15.14 1.38
C ARG A 302 -20.24 -14.08 0.31
N ASP A 303 -21.36 -13.40 0.08
CA ASP A 303 -21.42 -12.22 -0.77
C ASP A 303 -20.85 -10.97 -0.06
N LEU A 304 -20.52 -9.94 -0.83
CA LEU A 304 -19.94 -8.71 -0.29
C LEU A 304 -20.90 -7.93 0.61
N ASP A 305 -22.22 -7.99 0.37
CA ASP A 305 -23.21 -7.29 1.20
C ASP A 305 -23.23 -7.87 2.61
N TRP A 306 -23.29 -9.21 2.72
CA TRP A 306 -23.21 -9.87 4.01
C TRP A 306 -21.89 -9.59 4.72
N ILE A 307 -20.74 -9.72 4.01
CA ILE A 307 -19.41 -9.48 4.59
C ILE A 307 -19.31 -8.06 5.12
N TRP A 308 -19.75 -7.07 4.35
CA TRP A 308 -19.70 -5.67 4.73
C TRP A 308 -20.55 -5.36 5.97
N ARG A 309 -21.74 -5.98 6.09
CA ARG A 309 -22.70 -5.65 7.15
C ARG A 309 -22.53 -6.50 8.40
N GLU A 310 -22.24 -7.79 8.23
CA GLU A 310 -22.38 -8.76 9.30
C GLU A 310 -21.05 -9.32 9.82
N SER A 311 -19.97 -9.28 9.02
CA SER A 311 -18.72 -9.91 9.43
C SER A 311 -18.09 -9.23 10.64
N GLU A 312 -17.47 -10.04 11.51
CA GLU A 312 -16.75 -9.55 12.67
C GLU A 312 -15.57 -8.65 12.26
N SER A 313 -14.87 -9.01 11.19
CA SER A 313 -13.70 -8.27 10.69
C SER A 313 -14.01 -6.80 10.37
N PHE A 314 -15.20 -6.52 9.84
CA PHE A 314 -15.63 -5.15 9.58
C PHE A 314 -16.26 -4.46 10.80
N ASN A 315 -16.99 -5.22 11.63
CA ASN A 315 -17.75 -4.63 12.74
C ASN A 315 -16.93 -4.42 14.01
N ARG A 316 -15.83 -5.16 14.21
CA ARG A 316 -15.05 -5.15 15.45
C ARG A 316 -14.55 -3.76 15.86
N PHE A 317 -14.10 -2.95 14.89
CA PHE A 317 -13.59 -1.61 15.13
C PHE A 317 -14.40 -0.52 14.43
N ARG A 318 -15.61 -0.84 13.97
CA ARG A 318 -16.51 0.13 13.34
C ARG A 318 -17.10 1.08 14.38
N GLY A 319 -17.10 2.39 14.10
CA GLY A 319 -17.56 3.40 15.04
C GLY A 319 -16.60 3.61 16.22
N THR A 320 -17.14 4.02 17.37
CA THR A 320 -16.34 4.45 18.53
C THR A 320 -16.66 3.68 19.81
N GLN A 321 -17.66 2.80 19.80
CA GLN A 321 -18.16 2.08 20.99
C GLN A 321 -17.17 1.05 21.56
N TRP A 322 -16.28 0.52 20.71
CA TRP A 322 -15.28 -0.45 21.06
C TRP A 322 -14.05 0.14 21.79
N MET A 323 -13.89 1.46 21.75
CA MET A 323 -12.66 2.14 22.18
C MET A 323 -12.40 2.02 23.68
N PRO A 324 -11.18 1.67 24.12
CA PRO A 324 -10.75 1.81 25.50
C PRO A 324 -10.40 3.27 25.85
N GLU A 325 -10.15 3.54 27.13
CA GLU A 325 -9.49 4.80 27.51
C GLU A 325 -8.04 4.83 27.00
N PRO A 326 -7.52 6.00 26.61
CA PRO A 326 -8.14 7.34 26.69
C PRO A 326 -9.03 7.68 25.49
N CYS A 327 -9.14 6.84 24.46
CA CYS A 327 -9.93 7.14 23.26
C CYS A 327 -11.44 7.27 23.56
N ARG A 328 -11.98 6.47 24.50
CA ARG A 328 -13.41 6.46 24.83
C ARG A 328 -13.92 7.85 25.25
N SER A 329 -13.16 8.54 26.09
CA SER A 329 -13.49 9.89 26.58
C SER A 329 -12.92 11.03 25.71
N CYS A 330 -12.12 10.71 24.69
CA CYS A 330 -11.46 11.70 23.85
C CYS A 330 -12.47 12.50 23.00
N PRO A 331 -12.42 13.84 22.98
CA PRO A 331 -13.29 14.66 22.15
C PRO A 331 -13.01 14.50 20.64
N GLN A 332 -11.86 13.95 20.25
CA GLN A 332 -11.46 13.72 18.86
C GLN A 332 -11.84 12.31 18.32
N LYS A 333 -12.45 11.46 19.14
CA LYS A 333 -12.73 10.05 18.79
C LYS A 333 -13.54 9.85 17.50
N GLU A 334 -14.43 10.78 17.17
CA GLU A 334 -15.25 10.76 15.96
C GLU A 334 -14.50 11.33 14.73
N ILE A 335 -13.29 11.87 14.93
CA ILE A 335 -12.43 12.44 13.89
C ILE A 335 -11.32 11.46 13.53
N ASP A 336 -10.55 11.00 14.52
CA ASP A 336 -9.40 10.13 14.32
C ASP A 336 -9.72 8.62 14.41
N PHE A 337 -10.90 8.27 14.95
CA PHE A 337 -11.34 6.87 15.16
C PHE A 337 -10.31 6.01 15.92
N GLY A 338 -9.56 6.65 16.82
CA GLY A 338 -8.50 5.98 17.60
C GLY A 338 -7.24 5.65 16.80
N GLY A 339 -7.11 6.16 15.57
CA GLY A 339 -5.95 5.95 14.69
C GLY A 339 -5.95 4.63 13.93
N CYS A 340 -4.79 4.20 13.45
CA CYS A 340 -4.60 3.02 12.61
C CYS A 340 -4.58 1.72 13.43
N ARG A 341 -5.54 0.81 13.20
CA ARG A 341 -5.65 -0.47 13.91
C ARG A 341 -4.48 -1.43 13.59
N CYS A 342 -4.04 -1.42 12.33
CA CYS A 342 -2.89 -2.23 11.92
C CYS A 342 -1.60 -1.75 12.62
N GLN A 343 -1.39 -0.44 12.71
CA GLN A 343 -0.25 0.15 13.40
C GLN A 343 -0.30 -0.13 14.91
N ALA A 344 -1.47 0.00 15.55
CA ALA A 344 -1.66 -0.35 16.94
C ALA A 344 -1.30 -1.83 17.19
N ALA A 345 -1.79 -2.75 16.36
CA ALA A 345 -1.48 -4.17 16.47
C ALA A 345 0.02 -4.45 16.30
N LEU A 346 0.67 -3.90 15.26
CA LEU A 346 2.08 -4.14 14.97
C LEU A 346 3.02 -3.59 16.05
N LEU A 347 2.66 -2.48 16.69
CA LEU A 347 3.50 -1.82 17.69
C LEU A 347 3.21 -2.30 19.12
N THR A 348 1.99 -2.78 19.40
CA THR A 348 1.55 -3.10 20.78
C THR A 348 0.97 -4.50 20.94
N GLU A 349 1.02 -5.32 19.86
CA GLU A 349 0.45 -6.68 19.82
C GLU A 349 -1.08 -6.71 20.07
N ASN A 350 -1.76 -5.56 20.05
CA ASN A 350 -3.20 -5.47 20.26
C ASN A 350 -3.83 -4.35 19.42
N ALA A 351 -4.66 -4.73 18.45
CA ALA A 351 -5.35 -3.79 17.57
C ALA A 351 -6.36 -2.88 18.30
N ALA A 352 -6.82 -3.24 19.50
CA ALA A 352 -7.75 -2.43 20.27
C ALA A 352 -7.07 -1.30 21.08
N ASN A 353 -5.75 -1.34 21.23
CA ASN A 353 -5.03 -0.29 21.93
C ASN A 353 -5.15 1.07 21.22
N THR A 354 -5.05 2.15 21.99
CA THR A 354 -4.86 3.49 21.41
C THR A 354 -3.64 3.48 20.51
N ASP A 355 -3.76 4.04 19.31
CA ASP A 355 -2.64 4.13 18.38
C ASP A 355 -1.43 4.77 19.07
N PRO A 356 -0.25 4.12 19.07
CA PRO A 356 0.95 4.65 19.73
C PRO A 356 1.44 6.00 19.21
N VAL A 357 1.00 6.42 18.03
CA VAL A 357 1.28 7.76 17.50
C VAL A 357 0.56 8.86 18.33
N CYS A 358 -0.59 8.56 18.92
CA CYS A 358 -1.31 9.52 19.74
C CYS A 358 -0.49 9.92 20.98
N GLU A 359 -0.38 11.23 21.24
CA GLU A 359 0.32 11.76 22.45
C GLU A 359 -0.27 11.27 23.77
N PHE A 360 -1.57 10.92 23.79
CA PHE A 360 -2.25 10.36 24.96
C PHE A 360 -2.18 8.84 25.05
N SER A 361 -1.52 8.18 24.09
CA SER A 361 -1.38 6.73 24.13
C SER A 361 -0.47 6.31 25.27
N PRO A 362 -0.88 5.34 26.11
CA PRO A 362 0.02 4.71 27.08
C PRO A 362 1.27 4.09 26.45
N ASN A 363 1.19 3.81 25.14
CA ASN A 363 2.25 3.16 24.37
C ASN A 363 3.08 4.13 23.51
N ARG A 364 2.92 5.45 23.69
CA ARG A 364 3.64 6.50 22.93
C ARG A 364 5.16 6.30 22.96
N ALA A 365 5.69 5.86 24.09
CA ALA A 365 7.13 5.62 24.27
C ALA A 365 7.74 4.69 23.22
N ILE A 366 6.95 3.76 22.64
CA ILE A 366 7.41 2.86 21.57
C ILE A 366 7.77 3.66 20.31
N VAL A 367 6.91 4.60 19.91
CA VAL A 367 7.15 5.46 18.74
C VAL A 367 8.32 6.39 19.01
N ASP A 368 8.40 6.99 20.21
CA ASP A 368 9.48 7.91 20.59
C ASP A 368 10.85 7.19 20.58
N GLU A 369 10.90 5.93 20.97
CA GLU A 369 12.13 5.12 20.91
C GLU A 369 12.55 4.86 19.45
N VAL A 370 11.61 4.45 18.59
CA VAL A 370 11.88 4.27 17.16
C VAL A 370 12.44 5.55 16.55
N LEU A 371 11.83 6.70 16.85
CA LEU A 371 12.25 7.99 16.31
C LEU A 371 13.62 8.45 16.85
N ARG A 372 13.95 8.19 18.12
CA ARG A 372 15.31 8.44 18.65
C ARG A 372 16.35 7.63 17.87
N ASN A 373 16.07 6.37 17.58
CA ASN A 373 16.96 5.53 16.81
C ASN A 373 17.15 6.01 15.38
N VAL A 374 16.12 6.61 14.77
CA VAL A 374 16.19 7.27 13.45
C VAL A 374 17.20 8.42 13.47
N HIS A 375 17.23 9.23 14.53
CA HIS A 375 18.15 10.37 14.65
C HIS A 375 19.60 9.95 14.94
N SER A 376 19.80 8.90 15.74
CA SER A 376 21.12 8.38 16.08
C SER A 376 21.79 7.61 14.93
N SER A 377 21.02 7.10 13.99
CA SER A 377 21.47 6.25 12.87
C SER A 377 22.05 7.04 11.69
N ARG A 378 22.79 8.13 11.93
CA ARG A 378 23.39 8.97 10.85
C ARG A 378 24.40 8.24 9.95
N ASN A 379 24.88 7.06 10.38
CA ASN A 379 25.99 6.32 9.73
C ASN A 379 25.68 4.86 9.39
N HIS A 380 24.42 4.44 9.26
CA HIS A 380 24.19 3.07 8.84
C HIS A 380 24.44 2.91 7.34
N ALA A 381 25.62 2.34 7.05
CA ALA A 381 26.01 1.79 5.74
C ALA A 381 25.17 0.55 5.35
N HIS A 382 24.19 0.17 6.19
CA HIS A 382 23.35 -0.98 5.91
C HIS A 382 22.27 -0.64 4.90
N ASP A 383 22.21 -1.44 3.84
CA ASP A 383 21.12 -1.43 2.88
C ASP A 383 19.85 -2.03 3.54
N TRP A 384 18.71 -1.76 2.93
CA TRP A 384 17.43 -2.35 3.32
C TRP A 384 17.33 -3.82 2.92
N THR A 385 16.39 -4.53 3.55
CA THR A 385 15.95 -5.85 3.10
C THR A 385 14.92 -5.67 1.99
N TYR A 386 15.22 -6.23 0.82
CA TYR A 386 14.28 -6.25 -0.29
C TYR A 386 13.09 -7.17 -0.03
N ARG A 387 11.94 -6.80 -0.58
CA ARG A 387 10.78 -7.68 -0.62
C ARG A 387 11.10 -8.97 -1.36
N ILE A 388 10.73 -10.10 -0.78
CA ILE A 388 10.84 -11.42 -1.40
C ILE A 388 9.53 -11.74 -2.12
N ASN A 389 9.62 -12.19 -3.38
CA ASN A 389 8.47 -12.66 -4.15
C ASN A 389 8.39 -14.20 -4.06
N PRO A 390 7.30 -14.77 -3.54
CA PRO A 390 7.18 -16.23 -3.36
C PRO A 390 7.11 -17.01 -4.67
N SER A 391 6.83 -16.35 -5.78
CA SER A 391 6.63 -16.97 -7.09
C SER A 391 7.85 -16.90 -8.03
N ALA A 392 8.99 -16.36 -7.58
CA ALA A 392 10.20 -16.36 -8.40
C ALA A 392 10.80 -17.79 -8.42
N PRO A 393 10.87 -18.49 -9.56
CA PRO A 393 11.65 -19.72 -9.64
C PRO A 393 13.11 -19.39 -9.31
N SER A 394 13.83 -20.37 -8.73
CA SER A 394 15.24 -20.31 -8.33
C SER A 394 16.26 -20.05 -9.46
N SER A 395 15.86 -19.49 -10.59
CA SER A 395 16.69 -19.21 -11.77
C SER A 395 17.38 -17.84 -11.80
N PHE A 396 17.31 -17.06 -10.71
CA PHE A 396 17.99 -15.75 -10.64
C PHE A 396 19.44 -15.82 -10.13
N GLU A 397 19.99 -17.01 -9.88
CA GLU A 397 21.40 -17.16 -9.45
C GLU A 397 22.43 -17.12 -10.59
N SER A 398 22.01 -17.03 -11.87
CA SER A 398 22.95 -17.19 -13.00
C SER A 398 23.37 -15.93 -13.76
N SER A 399 23.03 -14.72 -13.29
CA SER A 399 23.47 -13.47 -13.96
C SER A 399 24.49 -12.61 -13.19
N ARG A 400 25.15 -13.18 -12.18
CA ARG A 400 26.33 -12.53 -11.53
C ARG A 400 27.68 -12.92 -12.11
N ALA A 401 27.70 -13.69 -13.19
CA ALA A 401 28.93 -14.03 -13.89
C ALA A 401 28.82 -13.59 -15.36
N LEU A 402 29.06 -12.30 -15.61
CA LEU A 402 29.64 -11.79 -16.88
C LEU A 402 29.69 -10.24 -16.81
N ALA A 403 30.97 -9.79 -16.65
CA ALA A 403 31.55 -8.44 -16.76
C ALA A 403 31.41 -7.52 -15.59
#